data_8af986e9276d942183260dc1add393b9
#
_entry.id   8af986e9276d942183260dc1add393b9
#
_cell.length_a   1.000
_cell.length_b   1.000
_cell.length_c   1.000
_cell.angle_alpha   90.00
_cell.angle_beta   90.00
_cell.angle_gamma   90.00
#
_symmetry.space_group_name_H-M   'P 1'
#
loop_
_entity.id
_entity.type
_entity.pdbx_description
1 polymer ?
#
loop_
_entity_poly.entity_id
_entity_poly.type
_entity_poly.pdbx_seq_one_letter_code
_entity_poly.pdbx_strand_id
1 'polypeptide(L)'
;LCRYHVSGQLKVAPEHVAKPVLKRMGKPEPSVYREFVREYTKMNEKLGLKQYLVPYLMSSHPGSTLTEAVELAEYLRDIRYTPEQVQDFYPTPSTVSTCMFYTGLDPRTMEPVPVPVNPHEKAMQRALMQYRLPKNYELVYEALKKAGREDLIGFGPKCLIRPRDGRAWQENAWRENAWRKNASKGDGGIEAAGRGNHGRKSSGEWEAAGKTGMGKKSAAQPARKKSTIRNVHKSPKGKGQKQ
;
A
#
# COMPACT_ATOMS: atom_id res chain seq x y z
N LEU A 1 9.93 -12.46 28.91
CA LEU A 1 8.84 -12.41 27.94
C LEU A 1 8.89 -13.65 27.02
N CYS A 2 9.88 -13.78 26.10
CA CYS A 2 9.90 -14.79 25.03
C CYS A 2 9.76 -16.24 25.55
N ARG A 3 10.50 -16.63 26.59
CA ARG A 3 10.52 -18.01 27.09
C ARG A 3 9.22 -18.44 27.76
N TYR A 4 8.53 -17.54 28.47
CA TYR A 4 7.45 -17.94 29.38
C TYR A 4 6.09 -17.29 29.09
N HIS A 5 6.03 -16.27 28.24
CA HIS A 5 4.81 -15.48 28.04
C HIS A 5 4.36 -15.37 26.59
N VAL A 6 5.09 -15.93 25.65
CA VAL A 6 4.74 -15.94 24.21
C VAL A 6 4.71 -17.37 23.71
N SER A 7 3.53 -17.84 23.33
CA SER A 7 3.34 -19.22 22.84
C SER A 7 3.68 -19.43 21.37
N GLY A 8 3.83 -18.38 20.57
CA GLY A 8 4.12 -18.45 19.13
C GLY A 8 3.98 -17.12 18.42
N GLN A 9 3.01 -16.30 18.80
CA GLN A 9 2.78 -14.98 18.23
C GLN A 9 2.70 -13.91 19.32
N LEU A 10 3.43 -12.82 19.11
CA LEU A 10 3.31 -11.61 19.93
C LEU A 10 2.68 -10.51 19.08
N LYS A 11 1.45 -10.09 19.42
CA LYS A 11 0.78 -8.97 18.80
C LYS A 11 1.31 -7.67 19.42
N VAL A 12 1.72 -6.75 18.57
CA VAL A 12 2.24 -5.44 18.96
C VAL A 12 1.54 -4.36 18.16
N ALA A 13 1.34 -3.19 18.74
CA ALA A 13 0.57 -2.10 18.13
C ALA A 13 1.45 -0.88 17.79
N PRO A 14 2.33 -0.95 16.77
CA PRO A 14 3.02 0.23 16.27
C PRO A 14 2.05 1.23 15.61
N GLU A 15 0.95 0.75 15.09
CA GLU A 15 -0.18 1.44 14.45
C GLU A 15 0.16 2.18 13.17
N HIS A 16 1.32 2.82 13.07
CA HIS A 16 1.83 3.48 11.87
C HIS A 16 3.37 3.51 11.86
N VAL A 17 3.98 4.03 10.77
CA VAL A 17 5.43 4.20 10.65
C VAL A 17 5.85 5.63 10.34
N ALA A 18 4.93 6.47 9.86
CA ALA A 18 5.22 7.86 9.57
C ALA A 18 5.27 8.69 10.87
N LYS A 19 6.38 9.41 11.08
CA LYS A 19 6.61 10.24 12.27
C LYS A 19 5.48 11.24 12.56
N PRO A 20 4.94 11.99 11.57
CA PRO A 20 3.88 12.94 11.83
C PRO A 20 2.61 12.30 12.39
N VAL A 21 2.26 11.10 11.92
CA VAL A 21 1.09 10.34 12.37
C VAL A 21 1.32 9.82 13.80
N LEU A 22 2.47 9.19 14.04
CA LEU A 22 2.82 8.67 15.38
C LEU A 22 2.86 9.76 16.44
N LYS A 23 3.39 10.95 16.11
CA LYS A 23 3.37 12.11 17.01
C LYS A 23 1.95 12.48 17.41
N ARG A 24 1.01 12.48 16.46
CA ARG A 24 -0.41 12.78 16.73
C ARG A 24 -1.10 11.67 17.52
N MET A 25 -0.73 10.42 17.30
CA MET A 25 -1.19 9.28 18.10
C MET A 25 -0.63 9.26 19.52
N GLY A 26 0.41 10.07 19.83
CA GLY A 26 1.16 9.98 21.08
C GLY A 26 1.98 8.71 21.20
N LYS A 27 2.39 8.14 20.08
CA LYS A 27 3.23 6.93 20.01
C LYS A 27 4.72 7.29 19.91
N PRO A 28 5.61 6.39 20.35
CA PRO A 28 7.05 6.54 20.15
C PRO A 28 7.43 6.64 18.67
N GLU A 29 8.62 7.17 18.40
CA GLU A 29 9.17 7.22 17.05
C GLU A 29 9.36 5.83 16.43
N PRO A 30 9.36 5.72 15.08
CA PRO A 30 9.53 4.45 14.36
C PRO A 30 10.81 3.69 14.72
N SER A 31 11.86 4.41 15.13
CA SER A 31 13.15 3.84 15.58
C SER A 31 12.99 2.90 16.76
N VAL A 32 12.15 3.27 17.73
CA VAL A 32 11.90 2.46 18.94
C VAL A 32 11.27 1.11 18.57
N TYR A 33 10.29 1.13 17.67
CA TYR A 33 9.68 -0.12 17.20
C TYR A 33 10.66 -0.99 16.42
N ARG A 34 11.48 -0.39 15.54
CA ARG A 34 12.51 -1.14 14.79
C ARG A 34 13.53 -1.77 15.71
N GLU A 35 13.93 -1.07 16.76
CA GLU A 35 14.84 -1.61 17.77
C GLU A 35 14.21 -2.77 18.53
N PHE A 36 12.96 -2.63 18.95
CA PHE A 36 12.22 -3.70 19.59
C PHE A 36 12.15 -4.96 18.68
N VAL A 37 11.85 -4.81 17.41
CA VAL A 37 11.82 -5.93 16.43
C VAL A 37 13.18 -6.63 16.37
N ARG A 38 14.27 -5.85 16.31
CA ARG A 38 15.64 -6.37 16.25
C ARG A 38 15.99 -7.17 17.50
N GLU A 39 15.72 -6.62 18.67
CA GLU A 39 16.03 -7.27 19.94
C GLU A 39 15.14 -8.52 20.18
N TYR A 40 13.87 -8.46 19.79
CA TYR A 40 12.98 -9.61 19.85
C TYR A 40 13.47 -10.76 18.96
N THR A 41 13.92 -10.45 17.73
CA THR A 41 14.47 -11.44 16.80
C THR A 41 15.73 -12.09 17.37
N LYS A 42 16.70 -11.29 17.81
CA LYS A 42 17.92 -11.81 18.46
C LYS A 42 17.63 -12.72 19.66
N MET A 43 16.64 -12.34 20.47
CA MET A 43 16.28 -13.15 21.64
C MET A 43 15.67 -14.49 21.23
N ASN A 44 14.82 -14.51 20.19
CA ASN A 44 14.27 -15.76 19.68
C ASN A 44 15.36 -16.68 19.10
N GLU A 45 16.29 -16.14 18.34
CA GLU A 45 17.45 -16.87 17.81
C GLU A 45 18.28 -17.46 18.96
N LYS A 46 18.64 -16.64 19.96
CA LYS A 46 19.42 -17.07 21.12
C LYS A 46 18.73 -18.19 21.93
N LEU A 47 17.40 -18.16 21.99
CA LEU A 47 16.61 -19.14 22.73
C LEU A 47 16.16 -20.35 21.89
N GLY A 48 16.46 -20.37 20.59
CA GLY A 48 15.99 -21.40 19.64
C GLY A 48 14.47 -21.45 19.50
N LEU A 49 13.78 -20.29 19.67
CA LEU A 49 12.32 -20.21 19.63
C LEU A 49 11.84 -19.81 18.23
N LYS A 50 10.68 -20.34 17.85
CA LYS A 50 9.96 -19.98 16.61
C LYS A 50 8.76 -19.10 16.96
N GLN A 51 9.03 -17.83 17.26
CA GLN A 51 7.98 -16.86 17.61
C GLN A 51 7.98 -15.72 16.60
N TYR A 52 6.79 -15.19 16.31
CA TYR A 52 6.59 -14.15 15.29
C TYR A 52 5.95 -12.91 15.90
N LEU A 53 6.37 -11.73 15.41
CA LEU A 53 5.69 -10.48 15.67
C LEU A 53 4.56 -10.27 14.67
N VAL A 54 3.40 -9.91 15.17
CA VAL A 54 2.22 -9.56 14.36
C VAL A 54 1.94 -8.08 14.62
N PRO A 55 2.35 -7.16 13.72
CA PRO A 55 2.09 -5.74 13.88
C PRO A 55 0.62 -5.42 13.62
N TYR A 56 -0.01 -4.75 14.56
CA TYR A 56 -1.31 -4.14 14.37
C TYR A 56 -1.10 -2.73 13.81
N LEU A 57 -1.71 -2.48 12.65
CA LEU A 57 -1.57 -1.24 11.90
C LEU A 57 -2.95 -0.65 11.62
N MET A 58 -3.02 0.68 11.58
CA MET A 58 -4.25 1.44 11.41
C MET A 58 -4.13 2.37 10.20
N SER A 59 -5.18 2.45 9.38
CA SER A 59 -5.30 3.43 8.31
C SER A 59 -6.20 4.60 8.72
N SER A 60 -6.08 5.70 8.00
CA SER A 60 -6.99 6.84 8.09
C SER A 60 -7.07 7.53 9.47
N HIS A 61 -6.00 7.46 10.26
CA HIS A 61 -5.90 8.24 11.50
C HIS A 61 -5.82 9.75 11.17
N PRO A 62 -6.40 10.65 12.00
CA PRO A 62 -6.15 12.08 11.85
C PRO A 62 -4.68 12.42 11.72
N GLY A 63 -4.32 13.15 10.67
CA GLY A 63 -2.94 13.45 10.30
C GLY A 63 -2.30 12.45 9.34
N SER A 64 -3.02 11.42 8.90
CA SER A 64 -2.58 10.52 7.83
C SER A 64 -3.18 10.98 6.50
N THR A 65 -2.32 11.37 5.57
CA THR A 65 -2.65 11.65 4.17
C THR A 65 -2.24 10.46 3.28
N LEU A 66 -2.43 10.57 1.98
CA LEU A 66 -1.95 9.56 1.04
C LEU A 66 -0.41 9.42 1.08
N THR A 67 0.32 10.48 1.40
CA THR A 67 1.79 10.44 1.52
C THR A 67 2.23 9.49 2.63
N GLU A 68 1.68 9.64 3.83
CA GLU A 68 2.00 8.78 4.97
C GLU A 68 1.48 7.35 4.77
N ALA A 69 0.35 7.20 4.07
CA ALA A 69 -0.18 5.88 3.73
C ALA A 69 0.73 5.14 2.73
N VAL A 70 1.35 5.85 1.78
CA VAL A 70 2.36 5.28 0.88
C VAL A 70 3.62 4.91 1.65
N GLU A 71 4.11 5.75 2.57
CA GLU A 71 5.25 5.41 3.44
C GLU A 71 5.00 4.11 4.22
N LEU A 72 3.78 3.93 4.74
CA LEU A 72 3.39 2.69 5.41
C LEU A 72 3.39 1.49 4.45
N ALA A 73 2.91 1.66 3.21
CA ALA A 73 2.92 0.61 2.20
C ALA A 73 4.35 0.21 1.78
N GLU A 74 5.25 1.18 1.65
CA GLU A 74 6.67 0.92 1.39
C GLU A 74 7.32 0.13 2.53
N TYR A 75 7.05 0.51 3.77
CA TYR A 75 7.51 -0.25 4.93
C TYR A 75 7.00 -1.70 4.92
N LEU A 76 5.71 -1.92 4.63
CA LEU A 76 5.12 -3.26 4.53
C LEU A 76 5.75 -4.09 3.40
N ARG A 77 6.11 -3.45 2.27
CA ARG A 77 6.88 -4.07 1.18
C ARG A 77 8.24 -4.54 1.67
N ASP A 78 8.96 -3.66 2.36
CA ASP A 78 10.35 -3.91 2.78
C ASP A 78 10.44 -5.03 3.81
N ILE A 79 9.50 -5.11 4.74
CA ILE A 79 9.41 -6.23 5.70
C ILE A 79 8.70 -7.47 5.12
N ARG A 80 8.26 -7.42 3.85
CA ARG A 80 7.53 -8.48 3.14
C ARG A 80 6.28 -8.97 3.88
N TYR A 81 5.62 -8.09 4.59
CA TYR A 81 4.42 -8.39 5.35
C TYR A 81 3.18 -7.82 4.66
N THR A 82 2.09 -8.60 4.64
CA THR A 82 0.78 -8.15 4.16
C THR A 82 -0.24 -8.41 5.25
N PRO A 83 -0.82 -7.37 5.86
CA PRO A 83 -1.83 -7.55 6.88
C PRO A 83 -3.07 -8.25 6.31
N GLU A 84 -3.54 -9.30 6.97
CA GLU A 84 -4.79 -9.97 6.60
C GLU A 84 -5.99 -9.08 6.93
N GLN A 85 -5.94 -8.43 8.07
CA GLN A 85 -6.96 -7.50 8.55
C GLN A 85 -6.36 -6.10 8.66
N VAL A 86 -7.08 -5.12 8.12
CA VAL A 86 -6.76 -3.69 8.22
C VAL A 86 -7.94 -2.99 8.85
N GLN A 87 -7.66 -2.18 9.86
CA GLN A 87 -8.66 -1.36 10.53
C GLN A 87 -8.44 0.11 10.21
N ASP A 88 -9.53 0.77 9.81
CA ASP A 88 -9.54 2.23 9.73
C ASP A 88 -9.67 2.82 11.14
N PHE A 89 -9.16 4.03 11.30
CA PHE A 89 -9.43 4.81 12.49
C PHE A 89 -10.93 4.92 12.74
N TYR A 90 -11.33 4.57 13.96
CA TYR A 90 -12.69 4.75 14.47
C TYR A 90 -12.66 5.69 15.68
N PRO A 91 -13.45 6.80 15.65
CA PRO A 91 -13.46 7.75 16.75
C PRO A 91 -13.98 7.10 18.05
N THR A 92 -13.09 6.94 19.02
CA THR A 92 -13.45 6.43 20.35
C THR A 92 -13.64 7.62 21.30
N PRO A 93 -14.75 7.73 22.03
CA PRO A 93 -14.98 8.82 22.96
C PRO A 93 -13.82 9.03 23.93
N SER A 94 -13.62 10.28 24.34
CA SER A 94 -12.60 10.68 25.32
C SER A 94 -11.14 10.49 24.89
N THR A 95 -10.86 10.41 23.58
CA THR A 95 -9.49 10.36 23.06
C THR A 95 -9.08 11.63 22.34
N VAL A 96 -7.80 11.98 22.40
CA VAL A 96 -7.21 13.11 21.67
C VAL A 96 -7.43 12.95 20.15
N SER A 97 -7.28 11.73 19.64
CA SER A 97 -7.49 11.44 18.21
C SER A 97 -8.95 11.70 17.79
N THR A 98 -9.92 11.43 18.64
CA THR A 98 -11.32 11.74 18.36
C THR A 98 -11.57 13.24 18.35
N CYS A 99 -10.94 13.99 19.25
CA CYS A 99 -10.97 15.45 19.22
C CYS A 99 -10.44 15.97 17.88
N MET A 100 -9.24 15.53 17.46
CA MET A 100 -8.67 15.89 16.16
C MET A 100 -9.60 15.52 15.00
N PHE A 101 -10.25 14.36 15.05
CA PHE A 101 -11.13 13.90 13.99
C PHE A 101 -12.33 14.83 13.76
N TYR A 102 -12.98 15.31 14.84
CA TYR A 102 -14.16 16.16 14.74
C TYR A 102 -13.85 17.64 14.59
N THR A 103 -12.73 18.10 15.14
CA THR A 103 -12.36 19.54 15.12
C THR A 103 -11.42 19.92 13.99
N GLY A 104 -10.66 18.96 13.44
CA GLY A 104 -9.58 19.25 12.51
C GLY A 104 -8.39 19.95 13.16
N LEU A 105 -8.31 19.97 14.48
CA LEU A 105 -7.25 20.62 15.25
C LEU A 105 -6.62 19.65 16.26
N ASP A 106 -5.31 19.75 16.46
CA ASP A 106 -4.64 19.09 17.58
C ASP A 106 -4.92 19.87 18.87
N PRO A 107 -5.67 19.30 19.83
CA PRO A 107 -6.07 20.03 21.04
C PRO A 107 -4.89 20.39 21.97
N ARG A 108 -3.69 19.84 21.71
CA ARG A 108 -2.48 20.14 22.50
C ARG A 108 -1.73 21.34 21.97
N THR A 109 -1.79 21.59 20.65
CA THR A 109 -1.02 22.66 19.98
C THR A 109 -1.92 23.66 19.26
N MET A 110 -3.20 23.34 19.07
CA MET A 110 -4.17 24.09 18.25
C MET A 110 -3.79 24.19 16.77
N GLU A 111 -2.85 23.37 16.32
CA GLU A 111 -2.45 23.29 14.90
C GLU A 111 -3.50 22.53 14.07
N PRO A 112 -3.74 22.95 12.81
CA PRO A 112 -4.60 22.21 11.89
C PRO A 112 -4.09 20.80 11.62
N VAL A 113 -4.99 19.83 11.61
CA VAL A 113 -4.70 18.42 11.34
C VAL A 113 -5.52 17.98 10.15
N PRO A 114 -4.88 17.46 9.06
CA PRO A 114 -5.63 16.85 7.96
C PRO A 114 -6.36 15.61 8.46
N VAL A 115 -7.67 15.54 8.15
CA VAL A 115 -8.52 14.41 8.57
C VAL A 115 -9.09 13.74 7.32
N PRO A 116 -8.81 12.46 7.08
CA PRO A 116 -9.37 11.72 5.96
C PRO A 116 -10.85 11.41 6.22
N VAL A 117 -11.75 12.32 5.85
CA VAL A 117 -13.20 12.15 5.99
C VAL A 117 -13.84 11.51 4.77
N ASN A 118 -13.22 11.68 3.59
CA ASN A 118 -13.74 11.14 2.34
C ASN A 118 -13.66 9.60 2.34
N PRO A 119 -14.78 8.88 2.15
CA PRO A 119 -14.78 7.40 2.12
C PRO A 119 -13.87 6.82 1.04
N HIS A 120 -13.74 7.50 -0.10
CA HIS A 120 -12.87 7.04 -1.19
C HIS A 120 -11.39 7.16 -0.81
N GLU A 121 -10.99 8.25 -0.15
CA GLU A 121 -9.63 8.43 0.37
C GLU A 121 -9.30 7.38 1.43
N LYS A 122 -10.21 7.10 2.36
CA LYS A 122 -10.07 6.02 3.34
C LYS A 122 -9.88 4.67 2.65
N ALA A 123 -10.67 4.39 1.61
CA ALA A 123 -10.55 3.16 0.82
C ALA A 123 -9.16 3.05 0.16
N MET A 124 -8.62 4.16 -0.39
CA MET A 124 -7.27 4.20 -0.95
C MET A 124 -6.20 3.94 0.11
N GLN A 125 -6.25 4.61 1.27
CA GLN A 125 -5.29 4.38 2.36
C GLN A 125 -5.31 2.93 2.84
N ARG A 126 -6.49 2.34 2.98
CA ARG A 126 -6.66 0.92 3.33
C ARG A 126 -6.10 0.00 2.25
N ALA A 127 -6.38 0.30 0.98
CA ALA A 127 -5.91 -0.48 -0.15
C ALA A 127 -4.37 -0.52 -0.24
N LEU A 128 -3.70 0.60 0.08
CA LEU A 128 -2.24 0.70 0.14
C LEU A 128 -1.64 -0.28 1.15
N MET A 129 -2.27 -0.51 2.30
CA MET A 129 -1.80 -1.51 3.27
C MET A 129 -1.93 -2.96 2.76
N GLN A 130 -2.86 -3.20 1.86
CA GLN A 130 -3.10 -4.51 1.23
C GLN A 130 -2.85 -4.46 -0.28
N TYR A 131 -1.82 -3.76 -0.71
CA TYR A 131 -1.53 -3.49 -2.13
C TYR A 131 -1.33 -4.74 -2.99
N ARG A 132 -0.98 -5.87 -2.39
CA ARG A 132 -0.79 -7.15 -3.09
C ARG A 132 -2.10 -7.82 -3.50
N LEU A 133 -3.23 -7.42 -2.93
CA LEU A 133 -4.53 -8.01 -3.28
C LEU A 133 -5.01 -7.51 -4.63
N PRO A 134 -5.31 -8.40 -5.60
CA PRO A 134 -5.73 -7.99 -6.95
C PRO A 134 -6.96 -7.08 -6.98
N LYS A 135 -7.87 -7.24 -6.03
CA LYS A 135 -9.08 -6.41 -5.88
C LYS A 135 -8.79 -4.95 -5.54
N ASN A 136 -7.63 -4.67 -4.95
CA ASN A 136 -7.24 -3.33 -4.51
C ASN A 136 -6.44 -2.56 -5.58
N TYR A 137 -6.13 -3.20 -6.71
CA TYR A 137 -5.22 -2.65 -7.71
C TYR A 137 -5.59 -1.24 -8.15
N GLU A 138 -6.85 -1.01 -8.54
CA GLU A 138 -7.32 0.29 -9.05
C GLU A 138 -7.20 1.40 -8.01
N LEU A 139 -7.56 1.10 -6.75
CA LEU A 139 -7.43 2.04 -5.63
C LEU A 139 -5.97 2.36 -5.32
N VAL A 140 -5.08 1.37 -5.37
CA VAL A 140 -3.64 1.57 -5.15
C VAL A 140 -3.03 2.38 -6.29
N TYR A 141 -3.40 2.09 -7.54
CA TYR A 141 -2.94 2.83 -8.71
C TYR A 141 -3.34 4.31 -8.64
N GLU A 142 -4.61 4.57 -8.31
CA GLU A 142 -5.13 5.93 -8.13
C GLU A 142 -4.45 6.65 -6.97
N ALA A 143 -4.26 5.97 -5.83
CA ALA A 143 -3.60 6.51 -4.66
C ALA A 143 -2.15 6.92 -4.95
N LEU A 144 -1.40 6.08 -5.66
CA LEU A 144 -0.01 6.38 -6.05
C LEU A 144 0.07 7.56 -7.00
N LYS A 145 -0.85 7.67 -7.97
CA LYS A 145 -0.93 8.84 -8.85
C LYS A 145 -1.24 10.12 -8.09
N LYS A 146 -2.24 10.10 -7.21
CA LYS A 146 -2.61 11.25 -6.38
C LYS A 146 -1.50 11.68 -5.41
N ALA A 147 -0.74 10.72 -4.91
CA ALA A 147 0.43 10.99 -4.06
C ALA A 147 1.68 11.43 -4.85
N GLY A 148 1.65 11.45 -6.19
CA GLY A 148 2.82 11.74 -7.02
C GLY A 148 3.92 10.67 -6.94
N ARG A 149 3.57 9.42 -6.60
CA ARG A 149 4.49 8.29 -6.39
C ARG A 149 4.33 7.23 -7.48
N GLU A 150 4.32 7.67 -8.75
CA GLU A 150 4.29 6.77 -9.91
C GLU A 150 5.55 5.92 -10.03
N ASP A 151 6.64 6.32 -9.39
CA ASP A 151 7.87 5.55 -9.24
C ASP A 151 7.66 4.17 -8.60
N LEU A 152 6.58 4.00 -7.84
CA LEU A 152 6.20 2.74 -7.20
C LEU A 152 5.32 1.83 -8.09
N ILE A 153 5.04 2.26 -9.32
CA ILE A 153 4.33 1.47 -10.34
C ILE A 153 5.36 0.95 -11.35
N GLY A 154 5.67 -0.34 -11.31
CA GLY A 154 6.70 -0.90 -12.20
C GLY A 154 7.04 -2.34 -11.86
N PHE A 155 8.17 -2.80 -12.41
CA PHE A 155 8.68 -4.17 -12.24
C PHE A 155 9.88 -4.25 -11.29
N GLY A 156 10.37 -3.10 -10.83
CA GLY A 156 11.49 -3.03 -9.92
C GLY A 156 11.16 -3.56 -8.51
N PRO A 157 12.17 -3.94 -7.73
CA PRO A 157 11.98 -4.50 -6.38
C PRO A 157 11.38 -3.48 -5.40
N LYS A 158 11.48 -2.18 -5.71
CA LYS A 158 10.91 -1.10 -4.91
C LYS A 158 9.46 -0.77 -5.28
N CYS A 159 8.93 -1.31 -6.40
CA CYS A 159 7.56 -1.04 -6.81
C CYS A 159 6.55 -1.80 -5.94
N LEU A 160 5.37 -1.20 -5.74
CA LEU A 160 4.26 -1.79 -5.01
C LEU A 160 3.37 -2.62 -5.93
N ILE A 161 3.07 -2.09 -7.12
CA ILE A 161 2.22 -2.74 -8.11
C ILE A 161 2.88 -2.74 -9.50
N ARG A 162 2.50 -3.70 -10.32
CA ARG A 162 2.92 -3.78 -11.73
C ARG A 162 1.93 -3.00 -12.59
N PRO A 163 2.37 -2.30 -13.66
CA PRO A 163 1.46 -1.69 -14.62
C PRO A 163 0.65 -2.78 -15.33
N ARG A 164 -0.67 -2.57 -15.48
CA ARG A 164 -1.54 -3.48 -16.24
C ARG A 164 -1.52 -3.17 -17.72
N ASP A 165 -1.31 -1.89 -18.09
CA ASP A 165 -1.29 -1.44 -19.48
C ASP A 165 0.13 -1.52 -20.02
N GLY A 166 0.32 -2.30 -21.09
CA GLY A 166 1.62 -2.48 -21.73
C GLY A 166 2.28 -1.17 -22.24
N ARG A 167 1.53 -0.07 -22.34
CA ARG A 167 2.04 1.25 -22.73
C ARG A 167 2.82 1.94 -21.61
N ALA A 168 2.35 1.90 -20.36
CA ALA A 168 3.04 2.49 -19.21
C ALA A 168 4.38 1.79 -18.92
N TRP A 169 4.50 0.53 -19.32
CA TRP A 169 5.74 -0.23 -19.19
C TRP A 169 6.85 0.28 -20.12
N GLN A 170 6.53 0.65 -21.36
CA GLN A 170 7.52 1.15 -22.29
C GLN A 170 8.13 2.48 -21.87
N GLU A 171 7.34 3.41 -21.31
CA GLU A 171 7.85 4.69 -20.82
C GLU A 171 8.75 4.54 -19.58
N ASN A 172 8.38 3.71 -18.62
CA ASN A 172 9.16 3.53 -17.40
C ASN A 172 10.40 2.64 -17.64
N ALA A 173 10.31 1.64 -18.48
CA ALA A 173 11.47 0.84 -18.93
C ALA A 173 12.48 1.69 -19.73
N TRP A 174 11.98 2.67 -20.48
CA TRP A 174 12.84 3.62 -21.20
C TRP A 174 13.58 4.56 -20.25
N ARG A 175 12.93 5.08 -19.23
CA ARG A 175 13.54 5.93 -18.19
C ARG A 175 14.59 5.15 -17.37
N GLU A 176 14.27 3.94 -16.97
CA GLU A 176 15.21 3.09 -16.21
C GLU A 176 16.44 2.66 -17.01
N ASN A 177 16.25 2.34 -18.29
CA ASN A 177 17.35 2.02 -19.21
C ASN A 177 18.17 3.26 -19.59
N ALA A 178 17.55 4.43 -19.73
CA ALA A 178 18.24 5.69 -19.95
C ALA A 178 19.12 6.07 -18.73
N TRP A 179 18.60 5.85 -17.51
CA TRP A 179 19.33 6.11 -16.28
C TRP A 179 20.52 5.16 -16.10
N ARG A 180 20.35 3.86 -16.39
CA ARG A 180 21.43 2.86 -16.35
C ARG A 180 22.53 3.16 -17.39
N LYS A 181 22.15 3.58 -18.60
CA LYS A 181 23.10 3.98 -19.64
C LYS A 181 23.89 5.24 -19.29
N ASN A 182 23.28 6.18 -18.57
CA ASN A 182 23.98 7.39 -18.12
C ASN A 182 24.85 7.14 -16.88
N ALA A 183 24.45 6.24 -15.98
CA ALA A 183 25.25 5.84 -14.83
C ALA A 183 26.50 5.03 -15.23
N SER A 184 26.46 4.28 -16.33
CA SER A 184 27.62 3.53 -16.87
C SER A 184 28.55 4.37 -17.74
N LYS A 185 28.18 5.62 -18.09
CA LYS A 185 29.03 6.55 -18.85
C LYS A 185 29.77 7.57 -17.98
N GLY A 186 29.64 7.48 -16.68
CA GLY A 186 30.24 8.40 -15.72
C GLY A 186 31.65 8.05 -15.24
N ASP A 187 32.36 7.09 -15.87
CA ASP A 187 33.76 6.82 -15.54
C ASP A 187 34.53 6.52 -16.81
N GLY A 188 35.13 7.55 -17.39
CA GLY A 188 36.00 7.42 -18.58
C GLY A 188 36.19 8.71 -19.35
N GLY A 189 37.25 9.49 -18.99
CA GLY A 189 38.14 10.21 -19.92
C GLY A 189 37.54 11.24 -20.87
N ILE A 190 37.95 12.46 -20.64
CA ILE A 190 37.99 13.58 -21.60
C ILE A 190 38.89 13.17 -22.78
N GLU A 191 38.34 13.20 -24.00
CA GLU A 191 39.14 13.60 -25.19
C GLU A 191 38.23 13.89 -26.40
N ALA A 192 38.40 15.09 -26.87
CA ALA A 192 38.49 15.71 -28.21
C ALA A 192 37.63 15.25 -29.39
N ALA A 193 36.90 16.22 -29.86
CA ALA A 193 36.69 16.74 -31.21
C ALA A 193 36.77 15.77 -32.42
N GLY A 194 35.73 15.83 -33.25
CA GLY A 194 35.79 15.32 -34.62
C GLY A 194 34.49 15.52 -35.41
N ARG A 195 34.55 16.44 -36.33
CA ARG A 195 33.55 16.81 -37.35
C ARG A 195 33.11 15.63 -38.24
N GLY A 196 31.90 15.74 -38.80
CA GLY A 196 31.64 15.18 -40.15
C GLY A 196 30.30 14.50 -40.33
N ASN A 197 29.35 15.16 -40.84
CA ASN A 197 28.83 15.17 -42.21
C ASN A 197 27.81 14.07 -42.61
N HIS A 198 26.65 14.53 -43.03
CA HIS A 198 25.76 14.09 -44.13
C HIS A 198 25.42 12.62 -44.33
N GLY A 199 24.14 12.36 -44.44
CA GLY A 199 23.63 11.19 -45.15
C GLY A 199 22.10 11.07 -45.13
N ARG A 200 21.49 11.54 -46.19
CA ARG A 200 20.08 11.58 -46.58
C ARG A 200 19.62 10.21 -47.12
N LYS A 201 18.26 10.02 -47.17
CA LYS A 201 17.43 9.04 -47.95
C LYS A 201 17.15 7.73 -47.22
N SER A 202 15.97 7.10 -47.37
CA SER A 202 14.79 7.28 -48.25
C SER A 202 13.66 6.34 -47.76
N SER A 203 12.44 6.81 -47.89
CA SER A 203 11.17 6.15 -48.22
C SER A 203 11.18 4.63 -48.45
N GLY A 204 10.18 3.96 -47.88
CA GLY A 204 9.72 2.63 -48.26
C GLY A 204 8.35 2.35 -47.69
N GLU A 205 7.35 2.64 -48.52
CA GLU A 205 5.98 2.16 -48.39
C GLU A 205 5.93 0.63 -48.42
N TRP A 206 5.07 0.02 -47.62
CA TRP A 206 4.45 -1.26 -47.99
C TRP A 206 2.98 -1.27 -47.60
N GLU A 207 2.20 -1.47 -48.69
CA GLU A 207 0.73 -1.54 -48.74
C GLU A 207 0.13 -2.80 -48.12
N ALA A 208 -1.15 -2.65 -47.94
CA ALA A 208 -2.13 -3.59 -47.43
C ALA A 208 -2.36 -4.83 -48.32
N ALA A 209 -2.78 -5.89 -47.72
CA ALA A 209 -3.76 -6.89 -48.21
C ALA A 209 -4.10 -7.80 -47.02
N GLY A 210 -5.29 -8.13 -46.63
CA GLY A 210 -6.53 -8.30 -47.34
C GLY A 210 -7.19 -9.58 -46.90
N LYS A 211 -8.44 -9.48 -46.41
CA LYS A 211 -9.55 -10.44 -46.50
C LYS A 211 -9.62 -11.68 -45.61
N THR A 212 -10.67 -11.70 -44.84
CA THR A 212 -11.89 -12.56 -44.83
C THR A 212 -11.87 -13.84 -44.01
N GLY A 213 -12.95 -14.02 -43.25
CA GLY A 213 -13.43 -15.33 -42.84
C GLY A 213 -14.32 -15.38 -41.59
N MET A 214 -15.60 -15.33 -41.83
CA MET A 214 -16.77 -15.68 -41.01
C MET A 214 -16.59 -16.83 -40.04
N GLY A 215 -17.26 -16.75 -38.88
CA GLY A 215 -17.55 -17.90 -38.04
C GLY A 215 -18.29 -17.55 -36.75
N LYS A 216 -19.61 -17.38 -36.81
CA LYS A 216 -20.55 -17.38 -35.68
C LYS A 216 -20.54 -18.74 -34.99
N LYS A 217 -20.46 -18.79 -33.65
CA LYS A 217 -21.24 -19.74 -32.82
C LYS A 217 -21.39 -19.17 -31.40
N SER A 218 -22.63 -18.96 -31.03
CA SER A 218 -23.16 -18.71 -29.72
C SER A 218 -23.01 -19.93 -28.81
N ALA A 219 -22.56 -19.73 -27.55
CA ALA A 219 -22.76 -20.72 -26.50
C ALA A 219 -23.19 -20.00 -25.22
N ALA A 220 -24.32 -20.43 -24.69
CA ALA A 220 -25.04 -19.91 -23.56
C ALA A 220 -24.27 -20.08 -22.25
N GLN A 221 -24.35 -19.07 -21.38
CA GLN A 221 -23.88 -19.15 -19.99
C GLN A 221 -24.96 -19.78 -19.08
N PRO A 222 -24.61 -20.66 -18.13
CA PRO A 222 -25.56 -21.09 -17.12
C PRO A 222 -25.62 -20.09 -15.96
N ALA A 223 -26.84 -19.78 -15.55
CA ALA A 223 -27.20 -18.89 -14.46
C ALA A 223 -26.65 -19.37 -13.11
N ARG A 224 -25.91 -18.50 -12.42
CA ARG A 224 -25.39 -18.72 -11.05
C ARG A 224 -26.44 -18.26 -10.02
N LYS A 225 -26.97 -19.20 -9.26
CA LYS A 225 -27.93 -18.98 -8.17
C LYS A 225 -27.32 -18.08 -7.09
N LYS A 226 -28.02 -17.00 -6.74
CA LYS A 226 -27.74 -16.14 -5.59
C LYS A 226 -28.18 -16.85 -4.32
N SER A 227 -27.26 -17.17 -3.42
CA SER A 227 -27.58 -17.60 -2.07
C SER A 227 -27.74 -16.37 -1.17
N THR A 228 -28.95 -16.10 -0.73
CA THR A 228 -29.28 -15.06 0.24
C THR A 228 -29.09 -15.63 1.64
N ILE A 229 -28.06 -15.15 2.35
CA ILE A 229 -27.89 -15.45 3.78
C ILE A 229 -28.77 -14.46 4.56
N ARG A 230 -29.86 -14.98 5.12
CA ARG A 230 -30.71 -14.26 6.09
C ARG A 230 -30.07 -14.34 7.47
N ASN A 231 -29.58 -13.21 7.97
CA ASN A 231 -29.23 -13.05 9.38
C ASN A 231 -30.53 -12.96 10.20
N VAL A 232 -30.80 -13.97 10.98
CA VAL A 232 -31.90 -14.00 11.97
C VAL A 232 -31.28 -13.73 13.35
N HIS A 233 -31.29 -12.47 13.79
CA HIS A 233 -31.12 -12.15 15.20
C HIS A 233 -32.45 -12.39 15.92
N LYS A 234 -32.57 -13.50 16.68
CA LYS A 234 -33.62 -13.70 17.68
C LYS A 234 -33.14 -13.16 19.01
N SER A 235 -33.80 -12.10 19.48
CA SER A 235 -33.67 -11.62 20.86
C SER A 235 -34.38 -12.61 21.82
N PRO A 236 -33.80 -12.92 22.99
CA PRO A 236 -34.49 -13.75 23.98
C PRO A 236 -35.60 -12.97 24.68
N LYS A 237 -36.82 -13.52 24.64
CA LYS A 237 -37.98 -13.02 25.41
C LYS A 237 -37.74 -13.28 26.90
N GLY A 238 -37.77 -12.21 27.69
CA GLY A 238 -37.78 -12.29 29.15
C GLY A 238 -39.04 -13.00 29.65
N LYS A 239 -38.87 -13.98 30.53
CA LYS A 239 -39.93 -14.57 31.32
C LYS A 239 -40.19 -13.68 32.55
N GLY A 240 -41.39 -13.16 32.63
CA GLY A 240 -41.88 -12.51 33.84
C GLY A 240 -42.00 -13.52 34.98
N GLN A 241 -41.56 -13.13 36.15
CA GLN A 241 -41.98 -13.76 37.42
C GLN A 241 -43.05 -12.89 38.04
N LYS A 242 -44.22 -13.53 38.27
CA LYS A 242 -45.22 -13.11 39.26
C LYS A 242 -44.77 -13.67 40.61
N GLN A 243 -44.68 -12.88 41.57
CA GLN A 243 -45.24 -12.84 42.90
C GLN A 243 -44.53 -11.79 43.72
#